data_c2b3015a2d1adc8f955eef173627f89d
#
_entry.id   c2b3015a2d1adc8f955eef173627f89d
#
_cell.length_a   1.000
_cell.length_b   1.000
_cell.length_c   1.000
_cell.angle_alpha   90.00
_cell.angle_beta   90.00
_cell.angle_gamma   90.00
#
_symmetry.space_group_name_H-M   'P 1'
#
loop_
_entity.id
_entity.type
_entity.pdbx_description
1 polymer ?
#
loop_
_entity_poly.entity_id
_entity_poly.type
_entity_poly.pdbx_seq_one_letter_code
_entity_poly.pdbx_strand_id
1 'polypeptide(L)'
;MRKKWLALFSLLIVLSLAACGEGNEKNSAEQASSSTDAVKIFTTVYPLQFFAERIAGEEAEIESLLPPGSDSHTYEPTSKDVMAIAEADAFIMNGAGLEAYAEKIVEAVEAEDVTVVEAAEGIELNEGAHDHDHGEDHDHGDHDPHVWLDPIRSIELAENIKNVLVELKPEEEALFNENFETLKADLEALDQEFATELEATSGNHFIVSHAAYGYWEEAYGVHQIAVSGLSPTQEPSQKELQTIVETAKEYGLKHVFFEQNITTKIAGVVRDEIGAETLRLHNLSVLTDEDIENDEDYFTLMRHNLTQLHTALEQAPAIEPEDHDHDHSHELDEEAKKIYDGYFEDDQVKDRELSDWEGDWQSVYPYLLDGTLDEVFAHKAEDGDKTAEEYKEYYTIGYKTGVERIMIDEDTFTFYEDGKKSSGSYTYDGYEILNYEAGNRGVRYIFKLADEQEGKMPNYIQFSDHSIAPTDSHHYHLYWGDDREALLEEVVNWPTYYPSDLSGEEIAHEMMMH
;
A
#
# COMPACT_ATOMS: atom_id res chain seq x y z
N MET A 1 25.77 74.54 9.43
CA MET A 1 27.06 75.07 9.95
C MET A 1 28.09 73.97 9.74
N ARG A 2 29.01 74.28 8.80
CA ARG A 2 30.46 74.18 8.96
C ARG A 2 31.01 72.79 9.32
N LYS A 3 31.99 72.20 8.66
CA LYS A 3 32.99 72.46 7.61
C LYS A 3 33.81 71.21 7.50
N LYS A 4 34.02 70.65 6.29
CA LYS A 4 35.28 70.56 5.58
C LYS A 4 36.50 70.21 6.43
N TRP A 5 37.25 69.17 6.04
CA TRP A 5 38.63 69.28 5.62
C TRP A 5 39.11 68.07 4.83
N LEU A 6 39.68 68.40 3.68
CA LEU A 6 40.50 67.64 2.73
C LEU A 6 41.94 67.53 3.21
N ALA A 7 42.70 66.55 2.78
CA ALA A 7 44.07 66.54 2.24
C ALA A 7 44.50 65.11 1.97
N LEU A 8 44.67 64.57 0.76
CA LEU A 8 45.74 64.78 -0.25
C LEU A 8 47.18 64.45 0.26
N PHE A 9 47.76 63.37 -0.32
CA PHE A 9 49.16 63.25 -0.78
C PHE A 9 49.31 61.88 -1.48
N SER A 10 49.37 61.82 -2.82
CA SER A 10 50.48 61.84 -3.77
C SER A 10 51.42 60.64 -3.69
N LEU A 11 51.28 59.72 -4.69
CA LEU A 11 52.06 59.53 -5.93
C LEU A 11 53.58 59.29 -5.70
N LEU A 12 54.04 58.07 -6.02
CA LEU A 12 55.33 57.81 -6.67
C LEU A 12 55.33 56.54 -7.50
N ILE A 13 55.42 56.76 -8.82
CA ILE A 13 55.71 55.75 -9.85
C ILE A 13 57.23 55.61 -9.89
N VAL A 14 57.74 54.34 -9.92
CA VAL A 14 59.06 54.05 -10.53
C VAL A 14 58.94 52.80 -11.37
N LEU A 15 59.04 53.02 -12.69
CA LEU A 15 59.35 51.99 -13.69
C LEU A 15 60.84 51.63 -13.57
N SER A 16 61.16 50.35 -13.67
CA SER A 16 62.47 49.90 -14.19
C SER A 16 62.27 48.62 -15.00
N LEU A 17 62.58 48.69 -16.28
CA LEU A 17 62.73 47.64 -17.24
C LEU A 17 64.10 46.98 -17.19
N ALA A 18 64.16 45.74 -17.65
CA ALA A 18 65.22 44.94 -18.30
C ALA A 18 66.14 44.18 -17.32
N ALA A 19 66.52 42.94 -17.55
CA ALA A 19 66.87 42.20 -18.73
C ALA A 19 67.10 40.74 -18.42
N CYS A 20 67.11 39.93 -19.46
CA CYS A 20 67.35 38.47 -19.61
C CYS A 20 68.42 37.84 -18.72
N GLY A 21 68.20 36.61 -18.33
CA GLY A 21 69.16 35.61 -17.86
C GLY A 21 68.57 34.26 -17.70
N GLU A 22 68.97 33.33 -18.57
CA GLU A 22 68.65 31.88 -18.49
C GLU A 22 69.15 31.25 -17.20
N GLY A 23 68.33 30.42 -16.57
CA GLY A 23 68.70 29.57 -15.41
C GLY A 23 67.56 28.69 -15.02
N ASN A 24 67.59 27.50 -15.53
CA ASN A 24 66.71 26.40 -15.28
C ASN A 24 66.79 25.97 -13.80
N GLU A 25 65.67 26.11 -13.05
CA GLU A 25 65.35 25.26 -11.91
C GLU A 25 63.82 25.17 -11.77
N LYS A 26 63.37 23.94 -11.95
CA LYS A 26 62.01 23.51 -11.71
C LYS A 26 61.67 23.73 -10.25
N ASN A 27 60.71 24.57 -9.95
CA ASN A 27 59.83 24.45 -8.82
C ASN A 27 58.42 24.44 -9.37
N SER A 28 57.97 23.24 -9.65
CA SER A 28 56.56 22.93 -9.80
C SER A 28 55.89 23.19 -8.45
N ALA A 29 55.29 24.37 -8.32
CA ALA A 29 54.16 24.43 -7.43
C ALA A 29 53.09 23.61 -8.14
N GLU A 30 52.86 22.42 -7.68
CA GLU A 30 51.65 21.66 -7.94
C GLU A 30 50.46 22.57 -7.58
N GLN A 31 49.88 23.20 -8.60
CA GLN A 31 48.45 23.40 -8.56
C GLN A 31 47.88 22.00 -8.56
N ALA A 32 47.48 21.56 -7.39
CA ALA A 32 46.53 20.46 -7.29
C ALA A 32 45.30 20.88 -8.12
N SER A 33 45.25 20.48 -9.36
CA SER A 33 44.00 20.27 -10.04
C SER A 33 43.37 19.08 -9.31
N SER A 34 42.54 19.35 -8.33
CA SER A 34 41.55 18.39 -7.92
C SER A 34 40.59 18.20 -9.11
N SER A 35 40.97 17.43 -10.11
CA SER A 35 40.03 16.63 -10.85
C SER A 35 39.66 15.52 -9.88
N THR A 36 38.79 15.79 -8.96
CA THR A 36 37.98 14.72 -8.36
C THR A 36 37.28 14.07 -9.53
N ASP A 37 37.61 12.82 -9.77
CA ASP A 37 36.84 11.90 -10.57
C ASP A 37 35.60 11.54 -9.71
N ALA A 38 34.75 12.54 -9.41
CA ALA A 38 33.53 12.37 -8.67
C ALA A 38 32.57 11.58 -9.55
N VAL A 39 32.08 10.48 -9.02
CA VAL A 39 31.05 9.66 -9.68
C VAL A 39 29.78 10.50 -9.77
N LYS A 40 29.15 10.53 -10.95
CA LYS A 40 27.91 11.25 -11.17
C LYS A 40 26.72 10.30 -11.12
N ILE A 41 25.76 10.58 -10.23
CA ILE A 41 24.60 9.72 -9.99
C ILE A 41 23.33 10.55 -10.09
N PHE A 42 22.36 10.04 -10.85
CA PHE A 42 20.98 10.53 -10.82
C PHE A 42 20.12 9.65 -9.94
N THR A 43 19.24 10.27 -9.16
CA THR A 43 18.20 9.58 -8.37
C THR A 43 16.82 10.09 -8.75
N THR A 44 15.79 9.33 -8.44
CA THR A 44 14.40 9.76 -8.66
C THR A 44 13.87 10.54 -7.46
N VAL A 45 13.41 9.87 -6.40
CA VAL A 45 12.84 10.55 -5.23
C VAL A 45 13.92 11.10 -4.28
N TYR A 46 13.58 12.17 -3.57
CA TYR A 46 14.49 12.85 -2.66
C TYR A 46 15.16 11.95 -1.59
N PRO A 47 14.48 10.98 -0.96
CA PRO A 47 15.15 10.12 0.01
C PRO A 47 16.35 9.37 -0.56
N LEU A 48 16.28 8.91 -1.81
CA LEU A 48 17.43 8.25 -2.46
C LEU A 48 18.60 9.22 -2.66
N GLN A 49 18.32 10.46 -3.07
CA GLN A 49 19.32 11.51 -3.14
C GLN A 49 19.98 11.73 -1.76
N PHE A 50 19.16 11.92 -0.74
CA PHE A 50 19.63 12.16 0.62
C PHE A 50 20.50 11.02 1.15
N PHE A 51 20.08 9.76 0.95
CA PHE A 51 20.84 8.60 1.39
C PHE A 51 22.15 8.47 0.61
N ALA A 52 22.13 8.67 -0.70
CA ALA A 52 23.34 8.67 -1.54
C ALA A 52 24.33 9.75 -1.11
N GLU A 53 23.87 10.99 -0.89
CA GLU A 53 24.71 12.10 -0.40
C GLU A 53 25.32 11.82 0.98
N ARG A 54 24.52 11.25 1.91
CA ARG A 54 24.98 10.89 3.25
C ARG A 54 26.04 9.78 3.23
N ILE A 55 25.94 8.83 2.30
CA ILE A 55 26.88 7.71 2.17
C ILE A 55 28.13 8.14 1.39
N ALA A 56 27.95 8.80 0.26
CA ALA A 56 29.07 9.17 -0.62
C ALA A 56 29.92 10.32 -0.09
N GLY A 57 29.34 11.27 0.63
CA GLY A 57 30.03 12.49 1.04
C GLY A 57 30.50 13.30 -0.18
N GLU A 58 31.82 13.62 -0.24
CA GLU A 58 32.41 14.39 -1.35
C GLU A 58 32.82 13.50 -2.54
N GLU A 59 32.61 12.16 -2.48
CA GLU A 59 33.11 11.20 -3.45
C GLU A 59 32.17 10.99 -4.66
N ALA A 60 30.92 11.50 -4.58
CA ALA A 60 29.98 11.49 -5.69
C ALA A 60 29.23 12.83 -5.80
N GLU A 61 28.79 13.15 -7.01
CA GLU A 61 27.87 14.24 -7.33
C GLU A 61 26.47 13.61 -7.56
N ILE A 62 25.55 13.93 -6.66
CA ILE A 62 24.19 13.34 -6.69
C ILE A 62 23.22 14.41 -7.19
N GLU A 63 22.46 14.08 -8.25
CA GLU A 63 21.43 14.96 -8.80
C GLU A 63 20.06 14.26 -8.74
N SER A 64 19.02 14.96 -8.28
CA SER A 64 17.65 14.48 -8.39
C SER A 64 17.09 14.71 -9.80
N LEU A 65 16.43 13.71 -10.36
CA LEU A 65 15.70 13.80 -11.63
C LEU A 65 14.44 14.66 -11.48
N LEU A 66 13.79 14.60 -10.32
CA LEU A 66 12.54 15.29 -10.05
C LEU A 66 12.79 16.73 -9.59
N PRO A 67 12.24 17.74 -10.29
CA PRO A 67 12.32 19.13 -9.84
C PRO A 67 11.58 19.35 -8.50
N PRO A 68 11.98 20.34 -7.70
CA PRO A 68 11.26 20.69 -6.48
C PRO A 68 9.76 20.89 -6.70
N GLY A 69 8.94 20.33 -5.81
CA GLY A 69 7.49 20.45 -5.84
C GLY A 69 6.77 19.67 -6.95
N SER A 70 7.47 18.84 -7.73
CA SER A 70 6.86 17.95 -8.71
C SER A 70 6.16 16.76 -8.03
N ASP A 71 5.31 16.06 -8.78
CA ASP A 71 4.65 14.83 -8.34
C ASP A 71 5.39 13.63 -8.95
N SER A 72 5.89 12.72 -8.12
CA SER A 72 6.66 11.54 -8.53
C SER A 72 5.86 10.55 -9.36
N HIS A 73 4.54 10.44 -9.14
CA HIS A 73 3.67 9.51 -9.86
C HIS A 73 3.34 9.98 -11.29
N THR A 74 3.40 11.29 -11.55
CA THR A 74 2.97 11.86 -12.84
C THR A 74 4.09 12.56 -13.62
N TYR A 75 5.29 12.59 -13.05
CA TYR A 75 6.44 13.22 -13.70
C TYR A 75 6.83 12.45 -14.98
N GLU A 76 7.14 13.20 -16.05
CA GLU A 76 7.69 12.66 -17.28
C GLU A 76 9.05 13.32 -17.57
N PRO A 77 10.15 12.53 -17.64
CA PRO A 77 11.47 13.05 -17.96
C PRO A 77 11.52 13.68 -19.35
N THR A 78 12.23 14.79 -19.47
CA THR A 78 12.48 15.41 -20.76
C THR A 78 13.61 14.69 -21.52
N SER A 79 13.72 14.90 -22.83
CA SER A 79 14.86 14.37 -23.60
C SER A 79 16.21 14.88 -23.07
N LYS A 80 16.24 16.04 -22.40
CA LYS A 80 17.46 16.57 -21.77
C LYS A 80 17.85 15.76 -20.54
N ASP A 81 16.84 15.33 -19.75
CA ASP A 81 17.07 14.54 -18.55
C ASP A 81 17.58 13.14 -18.92
N VAL A 82 16.99 12.51 -19.95
CA VAL A 82 17.46 11.23 -20.49
C VAL A 82 18.91 11.34 -20.98
N MET A 83 19.26 12.42 -21.67
CA MET A 83 20.65 12.66 -22.13
C MET A 83 21.60 12.86 -20.94
N ALA A 84 21.17 13.53 -19.89
CA ALA A 84 22.01 13.77 -18.71
C ALA A 84 22.24 12.46 -17.92
N ILE A 85 21.22 11.59 -17.84
CA ILE A 85 21.35 10.25 -17.25
C ILE A 85 22.31 9.39 -18.10
N ALA A 86 22.22 9.44 -19.42
CA ALA A 86 23.12 8.71 -20.33
C ALA A 86 24.60 9.13 -20.20
N GLU A 87 24.89 10.30 -19.63
CA GLU A 87 26.24 10.81 -19.36
C GLU A 87 26.67 10.58 -17.90
N ALA A 88 25.85 9.93 -17.08
CA ALA A 88 26.14 9.64 -15.68
C ALA A 88 26.77 8.25 -15.49
N ASP A 89 27.31 7.98 -14.32
CA ASP A 89 27.87 6.67 -13.95
C ASP A 89 26.78 5.74 -13.41
N ALA A 90 25.74 6.28 -12.76
CA ALA A 90 24.57 5.50 -12.32
C ALA A 90 23.27 6.30 -12.37
N PHE A 91 22.18 5.56 -12.50
CA PHE A 91 20.82 6.01 -12.30
C PHE A 91 20.12 5.10 -11.27
N ILE A 92 19.75 5.65 -10.13
CA ILE A 92 19.11 4.96 -9.02
C ILE A 92 17.66 5.42 -8.93
N MET A 93 16.74 4.54 -9.25
CA MET A 93 15.30 4.77 -9.12
C MET A 93 14.74 4.04 -7.90
N ASN A 94 13.56 4.43 -7.44
CA ASN A 94 12.91 3.74 -6.34
C ASN A 94 12.54 2.31 -6.74
N GLY A 95 11.93 2.13 -7.89
CA GLY A 95 11.33 0.86 -8.29
C GLY A 95 9.95 0.66 -7.66
N ALA A 96 9.54 -0.59 -7.43
CA ALA A 96 8.22 -0.93 -6.89
C ALA A 96 7.06 -0.29 -7.69
N GLY A 97 7.22 -0.09 -8.99
CA GLY A 97 6.20 0.47 -9.88
C GLY A 97 5.97 1.99 -9.78
N LEU A 98 6.76 2.73 -8.99
CA LEU A 98 6.59 4.18 -8.84
C LEU A 98 6.81 4.95 -10.15
N GLU A 99 7.88 4.63 -10.85
CA GLU A 99 8.33 5.35 -12.03
C GLU A 99 7.77 4.73 -13.32
N ALA A 100 6.59 5.12 -13.73
CA ALA A 100 5.96 4.66 -14.99
C ALA A 100 6.81 4.92 -16.25
N TYR A 101 7.83 5.79 -16.16
CA TYR A 101 8.76 6.11 -17.25
C TYR A 101 10.06 5.29 -17.21
N ALA A 102 10.27 4.46 -16.17
CA ALA A 102 11.54 3.77 -15.92
C ALA A 102 12.01 2.95 -17.12
N GLU A 103 11.16 2.11 -17.71
CA GLU A 103 11.49 1.30 -18.89
C GLU A 103 12.03 2.13 -20.04
N LYS A 104 11.43 3.30 -20.31
CA LYS A 104 11.86 4.19 -21.41
C LYS A 104 13.26 4.76 -21.18
N ILE A 105 13.63 5.03 -19.92
CA ILE A 105 14.98 5.47 -19.57
C ILE A 105 15.95 4.31 -19.72
N VAL A 106 15.63 3.14 -19.15
CA VAL A 106 16.45 1.92 -19.22
C VAL A 106 16.77 1.59 -20.69
N GLU A 107 15.76 1.54 -21.56
CA GLU A 107 15.94 1.32 -23.00
C GLU A 107 16.83 2.40 -23.65
N ALA A 108 16.67 3.65 -23.27
CA ALA A 108 17.41 4.77 -23.86
C ALA A 108 18.91 4.76 -23.47
N VAL A 109 19.25 4.24 -22.30
CA VAL A 109 20.63 4.18 -21.79
C VAL A 109 21.27 2.79 -21.94
N GLU A 110 20.57 1.79 -22.49
CA GLU A 110 21.05 0.40 -22.65
C GLU A 110 22.41 0.31 -23.38
N ALA A 111 22.67 1.23 -24.31
CA ALA A 111 23.91 1.26 -25.09
C ALA A 111 25.05 2.07 -24.43
N GLU A 112 24.76 2.74 -23.35
CA GLU A 112 25.68 3.59 -22.60
C GLU A 112 26.27 2.83 -21.39
N ASP A 113 27.32 3.35 -20.78
CA ASP A 113 27.99 2.71 -19.63
C ASP A 113 27.41 3.26 -18.32
N VAL A 114 26.08 3.11 -18.14
CA VAL A 114 25.33 3.59 -16.97
C VAL A 114 24.82 2.42 -16.15
N THR A 115 25.14 2.40 -14.86
CA THR A 115 24.57 1.42 -13.91
C THR A 115 23.16 1.83 -13.54
N VAL A 116 22.15 1.05 -13.91
CA VAL A 116 20.74 1.30 -13.54
C VAL A 116 20.35 0.38 -12.41
N VAL A 117 19.76 0.94 -11.34
CA VAL A 117 19.43 0.20 -10.11
C VAL A 117 18.05 0.62 -9.60
N GLU A 118 17.25 -0.36 -9.21
CA GLU A 118 16.05 -0.17 -8.40
C GLU A 118 16.42 -0.31 -6.92
N ALA A 119 16.29 0.79 -6.17
CA ALA A 119 16.71 0.82 -4.77
C ALA A 119 15.83 -0.08 -3.88
N ALA A 120 14.57 -0.30 -4.25
CA ALA A 120 13.65 -1.18 -3.53
C ALA A 120 13.80 -2.68 -3.89
N GLU A 121 14.75 -3.06 -4.78
CA GLU A 121 14.95 -4.47 -5.12
C GLU A 121 15.30 -5.30 -3.89
N GLY A 122 14.54 -6.38 -3.66
CA GLY A 122 14.73 -7.33 -2.56
C GLY A 122 14.16 -6.88 -1.21
N ILE A 123 13.49 -5.72 -1.15
CA ILE A 123 12.77 -5.25 0.05
C ILE A 123 11.38 -5.89 0.06
N GLU A 124 10.90 -6.30 1.23
CA GLU A 124 9.52 -6.76 1.41
C GLU A 124 8.56 -5.57 1.28
N LEU A 125 7.73 -5.61 0.23
CA LEU A 125 6.79 -4.55 -0.11
C LEU A 125 5.41 -4.90 0.38
N ASN A 126 4.68 -3.91 0.89
CA ASN A 126 3.27 -4.08 1.18
C ASN A 126 2.50 -4.19 -0.14
N GLU A 127 1.50 -5.07 -0.17
CA GLU A 127 0.56 -5.11 -1.28
C GLU A 127 -0.22 -3.80 -1.34
N GLY A 128 -0.39 -3.26 -2.53
CA GLY A 128 -1.20 -2.07 -2.72
C GLY A 128 -2.67 -2.40 -2.42
N ALA A 129 -3.37 -1.54 -1.72
CA ALA A 129 -4.82 -1.66 -1.63
C ALA A 129 -5.40 -1.54 -3.04
N HIS A 130 -5.80 -2.65 -3.63
CA HIS A 130 -6.36 -2.70 -4.98
C HIS A 130 -7.76 -2.11 -4.96
N ASP A 131 -7.87 -0.90 -5.47
CA ASP A 131 -9.16 -0.30 -5.81
C ASP A 131 -9.56 -0.83 -7.21
N HIS A 132 -10.52 -1.75 -7.25
CA HIS A 132 -10.95 -2.46 -8.44
C HIS A 132 -11.99 -1.67 -9.21
N ASP A 133 -11.58 -0.71 -10.01
CA ASP A 133 -12.30 -0.33 -11.24
C ASP A 133 -11.42 0.56 -12.12
N HIS A 134 -10.87 0.00 -13.23
CA HIS A 134 -10.82 0.67 -14.54
C HIS A 134 -9.92 -0.11 -15.51
N GLY A 135 -10.54 -0.37 -16.66
CA GLY A 135 -10.07 -1.13 -17.79
C GLY A 135 -8.69 -0.80 -18.30
N GLU A 136 -8.10 -1.85 -18.81
CA GLU A 136 -7.03 -2.02 -19.81
C GLU A 136 -5.98 -0.90 -19.96
N ASP A 137 -4.73 -1.32 -19.78
CA ASP A 137 -3.48 -0.65 -20.17
C ASP A 137 -2.88 0.40 -19.20
N HIS A 138 -2.61 0.06 -17.93
CA HIS A 138 -1.43 0.60 -17.24
C HIS A 138 -1.02 -0.38 -16.13
N ASP A 139 0.08 -1.07 -16.36
CA ASP A 139 0.82 -1.87 -15.37
C ASP A 139 1.37 -0.92 -14.28
N HIS A 140 0.53 -0.55 -13.32
CA HIS A 140 0.94 0.13 -12.09
C HIS A 140 1.11 -0.97 -11.05
N GLY A 141 2.34 -1.18 -10.57
CA GLY A 141 2.74 -2.29 -9.72
C GLY A 141 1.76 -2.59 -8.59
N ASP A 142 1.56 -3.86 -8.33
CA ASP A 142 0.67 -4.40 -7.30
C ASP A 142 1.13 -4.08 -5.87
N HIS A 143 2.18 -3.26 -5.69
CA HIS A 143 2.82 -2.98 -4.41
C HIS A 143 2.85 -1.49 -4.07
N ASP A 144 2.85 -1.18 -2.77
CA ASP A 144 3.02 0.18 -2.27
C ASP A 144 4.46 0.67 -2.51
N PRO A 145 4.69 1.67 -3.37
CA PRO A 145 6.03 2.14 -3.69
C PRO A 145 6.65 3.08 -2.63
N HIS A 146 5.91 3.49 -1.60
CA HIS A 146 6.31 4.54 -0.65
C HIS A 146 7.26 4.03 0.47
N VAL A 147 8.12 3.07 0.13
CA VAL A 147 9.04 2.34 1.03
C VAL A 147 9.88 3.26 1.90
N TRP A 148 10.28 4.42 1.35
CA TRP A 148 11.15 5.39 2.04
C TRP A 148 10.49 6.09 3.24
N LEU A 149 9.19 5.94 3.45
CA LEU A 149 8.48 6.47 4.62
C LEU A 149 8.65 5.58 5.85
N ASP A 150 9.07 4.32 5.68
CA ASP A 150 9.47 3.44 6.77
C ASP A 150 10.99 3.57 7.03
N PRO A 151 11.41 4.02 8.23
CA PRO A 151 12.81 4.16 8.55
C PRO A 151 13.60 2.84 8.50
N ILE A 152 12.98 1.71 8.83
CA ILE A 152 13.66 0.40 8.82
C ILE A 152 13.87 -0.09 7.38
N ARG A 153 12.84 0.00 6.53
CA ARG A 153 12.96 -0.30 5.09
C ARG A 153 13.90 0.68 4.38
N SER A 154 13.98 1.93 4.85
CA SER A 154 14.95 2.93 4.36
C SER A 154 16.41 2.51 4.62
N ILE A 155 16.69 1.67 5.62
CA ILE A 155 18.03 1.10 5.82
C ILE A 155 18.39 0.18 4.64
N GLU A 156 17.43 -0.63 4.16
CA GLU A 156 17.65 -1.52 3.02
C GLU A 156 17.84 -0.73 1.72
N LEU A 157 17.03 0.32 1.49
CA LEU A 157 17.25 1.27 0.39
C LEU A 157 18.68 1.86 0.42
N ALA A 158 19.10 2.33 1.59
CA ALA A 158 20.43 2.90 1.80
C ALA A 158 21.55 1.86 1.61
N GLU A 159 21.32 0.58 1.99
CA GLU A 159 22.27 -0.48 1.76
C GLU A 159 22.44 -0.80 0.27
N ASN A 160 21.33 -0.85 -0.48
CA ASN A 160 21.38 -1.04 -1.93
C ASN A 160 22.15 0.12 -2.61
N ILE A 161 21.90 1.36 -2.21
CA ILE A 161 22.64 2.54 -2.68
C ILE A 161 24.13 2.45 -2.34
N LYS A 162 24.48 2.06 -1.10
CA LYS A 162 25.89 1.86 -0.68
C LYS A 162 26.58 0.83 -1.57
N ASN A 163 25.91 -0.27 -1.89
CA ASN A 163 26.47 -1.31 -2.73
C ASN A 163 26.81 -0.80 -4.14
N VAL A 164 25.95 0.04 -4.72
CA VAL A 164 26.22 0.73 -6.00
C VAL A 164 27.45 1.65 -5.88
N LEU A 165 27.55 2.46 -4.83
CA LEU A 165 28.69 3.35 -4.60
C LEU A 165 30.01 2.56 -4.46
N VAL A 166 29.99 1.42 -3.75
CA VAL A 166 31.16 0.53 -3.62
C VAL A 166 31.54 -0.09 -4.96
N GLU A 167 30.57 -0.46 -5.81
CA GLU A 167 30.86 -0.97 -7.15
C GLU A 167 31.53 0.09 -8.04
N LEU A 168 31.06 1.33 -7.98
CA LEU A 168 31.59 2.47 -8.76
C LEU A 168 32.95 2.96 -8.25
N LYS A 169 33.17 2.94 -6.92
CA LYS A 169 34.43 3.41 -6.27
C LYS A 169 34.89 2.43 -5.19
N PRO A 170 35.39 1.24 -5.53
CA PRO A 170 35.79 0.23 -4.56
C PRO A 170 36.96 0.66 -3.63
N GLU A 171 37.75 1.67 -4.02
CA GLU A 171 38.77 2.26 -3.16
C GLU A 171 38.21 3.02 -1.96
N GLU A 172 36.95 3.48 -2.03
CA GLU A 172 36.28 4.22 -0.96
C GLU A 172 35.30 3.34 -0.14
N GLU A 173 35.32 2.01 -0.33
CA GLU A 173 34.45 1.06 0.36
C GLU A 173 34.43 1.28 1.90
N ALA A 174 35.58 1.55 2.50
CA ALA A 174 35.67 1.76 3.94
C ALA A 174 34.91 3.01 4.41
N LEU A 175 34.98 4.10 3.63
CA LEU A 175 34.29 5.34 3.89
C LEU A 175 32.78 5.15 3.74
N PHE A 176 32.34 4.52 2.66
CA PHE A 176 30.91 4.28 2.39
C PHE A 176 30.28 3.39 3.46
N ASN A 177 30.97 2.34 3.91
CA ASN A 177 30.51 1.50 5.01
C ASN A 177 30.42 2.28 6.33
N GLU A 178 31.40 3.12 6.70
CA GLU A 178 31.36 3.94 7.92
C GLU A 178 30.17 4.95 7.89
N ASN A 179 29.98 5.60 6.75
CA ASN A 179 28.87 6.55 6.56
C ASN A 179 27.51 5.87 6.58
N PHE A 180 27.39 4.70 5.94
CA PHE A 180 26.18 3.88 5.99
C PHE A 180 25.82 3.45 7.41
N GLU A 181 26.77 2.94 8.20
CA GLU A 181 26.51 2.58 9.59
C GLU A 181 26.04 3.76 10.44
N THR A 182 26.53 4.98 10.12
CA THR A 182 26.06 6.20 10.78
C THR A 182 24.61 6.53 10.38
N LEU A 183 24.30 6.49 9.08
CA LEU A 183 22.96 6.70 8.56
C LEU A 183 21.96 5.68 9.12
N LYS A 184 22.37 4.40 9.16
CA LYS A 184 21.56 3.32 9.73
C LYS A 184 21.22 3.60 11.20
N ALA A 185 22.19 3.99 12.01
CA ALA A 185 21.95 4.33 13.41
C ALA A 185 20.96 5.53 13.57
N ASP A 186 21.04 6.52 12.67
CA ASP A 186 20.11 7.65 12.66
C ASP A 186 18.69 7.20 12.28
N LEU A 187 18.53 6.27 11.32
CA LEU A 187 17.25 5.69 10.90
C LEU A 187 16.63 4.82 12.01
N GLU A 188 17.43 3.96 12.65
CA GLU A 188 17.00 3.15 13.81
C GLU A 188 16.52 4.05 14.97
N ALA A 189 17.19 5.20 15.19
CA ALA A 189 16.75 6.16 16.20
C ALA A 189 15.44 6.86 15.83
N LEU A 190 15.24 7.18 14.56
CA LEU A 190 13.98 7.76 14.05
C LEU A 190 12.81 6.79 14.21
N ASP A 191 13.01 5.51 13.85
CA ASP A 191 12.02 4.46 14.06
C ASP A 191 11.58 4.37 15.52
N GLN A 192 12.54 4.36 16.45
CA GLN A 192 12.25 4.33 17.89
C GLN A 192 11.50 5.59 18.37
N GLU A 193 11.76 6.77 17.77
CA GLU A 193 11.00 8.00 18.04
C GLU A 193 9.55 7.82 17.60
N PHE A 194 9.30 7.32 16.38
CA PHE A 194 7.96 7.05 15.87
C PHE A 194 7.20 6.06 16.75
N ALA A 195 7.79 4.89 17.02
CA ALA A 195 7.18 3.86 17.86
C ALA A 195 6.78 4.41 19.25
N THR A 196 7.68 5.17 19.90
CA THR A 196 7.44 5.71 21.24
C THR A 196 6.33 6.76 21.27
N GLU A 197 6.34 7.68 20.31
CA GLU A 197 5.38 8.79 20.28
C GLU A 197 3.98 8.32 19.85
N LEU A 198 3.89 7.35 18.92
CA LEU A 198 2.61 6.84 18.44
C LEU A 198 1.97 5.85 19.41
N GLU A 199 2.74 5.01 20.12
CA GLU A 199 2.22 4.17 21.20
C GLU A 199 1.54 5.00 22.31
N ALA A 200 1.95 6.26 22.48
CA ALA A 200 1.41 7.14 23.51
C ALA A 200 0.09 7.82 23.12
N THR A 201 -0.35 7.74 21.87
CA THR A 201 -1.58 8.41 21.37
C THR A 201 -2.84 7.66 21.81
N SER A 202 -3.97 8.39 21.88
CA SER A 202 -5.25 7.79 22.26
C SER A 202 -6.06 7.25 21.09
N GLY A 203 -5.82 7.75 19.88
CA GLY A 203 -6.43 7.28 18.64
C GLY A 203 -5.37 6.69 17.71
N ASN A 204 -5.80 5.93 16.73
CA ASN A 204 -4.91 5.30 15.76
C ASN A 204 -5.34 5.51 14.30
N HIS A 205 -6.47 6.14 14.00
CA HIS A 205 -6.95 6.40 12.64
C HIS A 205 -6.71 7.84 12.20
N PHE A 206 -6.32 8.03 10.94
CA PHE A 206 -6.09 9.35 10.35
C PHE A 206 -6.46 9.37 8.86
N ILE A 207 -6.87 10.54 8.34
CA ILE A 207 -7.31 10.69 6.94
C ILE A 207 -6.21 11.37 6.14
N VAL A 208 -5.84 10.78 4.99
CA VAL A 208 -4.82 11.27 4.08
C VAL A 208 -5.36 11.55 2.68
N SER A 209 -4.68 12.41 1.93
CA SER A 209 -5.06 12.74 0.56
C SER A 209 -4.85 11.61 -0.44
N HIS A 210 -3.81 10.79 -0.27
CA HIS A 210 -3.60 9.54 -1.01
C HIS A 210 -2.89 8.49 -0.11
N ALA A 211 -2.90 7.22 -0.52
CA ALA A 211 -2.46 6.08 0.28
C ALA A 211 -0.93 5.92 0.28
N ALA A 212 -0.20 6.88 0.85
CA ALA A 212 1.26 6.85 0.88
C ALA A 212 1.85 6.26 2.17
N TYR A 213 1.05 6.05 3.20
CA TYR A 213 1.53 5.80 4.56
C TYR A 213 1.24 4.38 5.05
N GLY A 214 1.03 3.44 4.13
CA GLY A 214 0.70 2.05 4.44
C GLY A 214 1.74 1.34 5.30
N TYR A 215 3.02 1.63 5.10
CA TYR A 215 4.09 1.06 5.92
C TYR A 215 4.05 1.49 7.40
N TRP A 216 3.43 2.64 7.72
CA TRP A 216 3.24 3.05 9.11
C TRP A 216 2.15 2.24 9.82
N GLU A 217 1.21 1.68 9.08
CA GLU A 217 0.18 0.79 9.64
C GLU A 217 0.81 -0.45 10.23
N GLU A 218 1.65 -1.11 9.45
CA GLU A 218 2.39 -2.29 9.89
C GLU A 218 3.40 -1.98 11.00
N ALA A 219 4.19 -0.89 10.83
CA ALA A 219 5.28 -0.58 11.76
C ALA A 219 4.80 -0.04 13.11
N TYR A 220 3.70 0.73 13.14
CA TYR A 220 3.31 1.50 14.33
C TYR A 220 1.85 1.31 14.75
N GLY A 221 1.06 0.47 14.06
CA GLY A 221 -0.34 0.19 14.42
C GLY A 221 -1.28 1.39 14.25
N VAL A 222 -0.93 2.35 13.40
CA VAL A 222 -1.81 3.44 12.98
C VAL A 222 -2.52 3.04 11.68
N HIS A 223 -3.70 3.60 11.39
CA HIS A 223 -4.50 3.24 10.21
C HIS A 223 -4.83 4.47 9.38
N GLN A 224 -4.41 4.48 8.13
CA GLN A 224 -4.76 5.54 7.19
C GLN A 224 -6.14 5.27 6.56
N ILE A 225 -6.94 6.32 6.44
CA ILE A 225 -8.13 6.36 5.60
C ILE A 225 -7.75 7.24 4.41
N ALA A 226 -7.41 6.64 3.30
CA ALA A 226 -6.96 7.34 2.13
C ALA A 226 -8.14 7.83 1.28
N VAL A 227 -8.06 9.07 0.79
CA VAL A 227 -9.10 9.64 -0.11
C VAL A 227 -8.85 9.24 -1.55
N SER A 228 -7.59 9.10 -1.95
CA SER A 228 -7.18 8.58 -3.27
C SER A 228 -6.31 7.34 -3.07
N GLY A 229 -6.21 6.47 -4.07
CA GLY A 229 -5.40 5.25 -4.01
C GLY A 229 -3.90 5.52 -3.87
N LEU A 230 -3.05 4.53 -4.21
CA LEU A 230 -1.58 4.64 -4.16
C LEU A 230 -1.02 5.75 -5.05
N SER A 231 -1.74 6.11 -6.12
CA SER A 231 -1.45 7.32 -6.90
C SER A 231 -2.50 8.39 -6.60
N PRO A 232 -2.10 9.67 -6.45
CA PRO A 232 -3.04 10.79 -6.28
C PRO A 232 -4.04 10.97 -7.43
N THR A 233 -3.79 10.33 -8.57
CA THR A 233 -4.66 10.34 -9.75
C THR A 233 -5.76 9.29 -9.69
N GLN A 234 -5.68 8.33 -8.81
CA GLN A 234 -6.71 7.34 -8.54
C GLN A 234 -7.80 7.96 -7.66
N GLU A 235 -8.78 8.59 -8.29
CA GLU A 235 -9.88 9.26 -7.60
C GLU A 235 -10.97 8.25 -7.22
N PRO A 236 -11.50 8.29 -5.98
CA PRO A 236 -12.55 7.38 -5.55
C PRO A 236 -13.87 7.60 -6.31
N SER A 237 -14.66 6.56 -6.44
CA SER A 237 -16.04 6.63 -6.89
C SER A 237 -16.90 7.46 -5.92
N GLN A 238 -18.12 7.81 -6.31
CA GLN A 238 -19.05 8.53 -5.42
C GLN A 238 -19.46 7.69 -4.19
N LYS A 239 -19.54 6.38 -4.32
CA LYS A 239 -19.87 5.44 -3.23
C LYS A 239 -18.74 5.40 -2.22
N GLU A 240 -17.50 5.17 -2.67
CA GLU A 240 -16.31 5.16 -1.81
C GLU A 240 -16.13 6.49 -1.07
N LEU A 241 -16.31 7.61 -1.78
CA LEU A 241 -16.25 8.92 -1.15
C LEU A 241 -17.29 9.07 -0.03
N GLN A 242 -18.50 8.53 -0.22
CA GLN A 242 -19.53 8.51 0.82
C GLN A 242 -19.10 7.64 1.99
N THR A 243 -18.57 6.45 1.76
CA THR A 243 -18.05 5.54 2.79
C THR A 243 -16.93 6.22 3.58
N ILE A 244 -15.93 6.81 2.91
CA ILE A 244 -14.85 7.57 3.57
C ILE A 244 -15.41 8.66 4.50
N VAL A 245 -16.41 9.43 4.05
CA VAL A 245 -17.05 10.47 4.86
C VAL A 245 -17.82 9.89 6.04
N GLU A 246 -18.49 8.77 5.86
CA GLU A 246 -19.25 8.08 6.92
C GLU A 246 -18.30 7.51 7.97
N THR A 247 -17.27 6.77 7.57
CA THR A 247 -16.22 6.25 8.45
C THR A 247 -15.49 7.36 9.22
N ALA A 248 -15.12 8.44 8.54
CA ALA A 248 -14.49 9.59 9.19
C ALA A 248 -15.37 10.25 10.27
N LYS A 249 -16.69 10.32 10.03
CA LYS A 249 -17.68 10.83 11.01
C LYS A 249 -17.88 9.86 12.16
N GLU A 250 -17.95 8.57 11.89
CA GLU A 250 -18.08 7.51 12.89
C GLU A 250 -16.89 7.51 13.84
N TYR A 251 -15.69 7.54 13.30
CA TYR A 251 -14.45 7.64 14.09
C TYR A 251 -14.21 9.02 14.70
N GLY A 252 -15.07 10.01 14.40
CA GLY A 252 -14.98 11.35 14.97
C GLY A 252 -13.69 12.07 14.61
N LEU A 253 -13.12 11.77 13.44
CA LEU A 253 -11.85 12.33 12.98
C LEU A 253 -12.00 13.82 12.71
N LYS A 254 -11.01 14.61 13.15
CA LYS A 254 -11.06 16.07 13.12
C LYS A 254 -10.07 16.71 12.16
N HIS A 255 -9.21 15.91 11.58
CA HIS A 255 -8.16 16.40 10.68
C HIS A 255 -8.14 15.59 9.39
N VAL A 256 -7.86 16.28 8.29
CA VAL A 256 -7.51 15.69 6.99
C VAL A 256 -6.12 16.17 6.63
N PHE A 257 -5.23 15.22 6.35
CA PHE A 257 -3.88 15.50 5.95
C PHE A 257 -3.78 15.76 4.46
N PHE A 258 -3.11 16.85 4.12
CA PHE A 258 -2.73 17.19 2.75
C PHE A 258 -1.21 17.16 2.63
N GLU A 259 -0.75 16.82 1.44
CA GLU A 259 0.67 16.79 1.16
C GLU A 259 1.18 18.14 0.66
N GLN A 260 2.52 18.30 0.64
CA GLN A 260 3.15 19.58 0.30
C GLN A 260 3.03 19.93 -1.19
N ASN A 261 3.04 18.91 -2.07
CA ASN A 261 3.07 19.05 -3.53
C ASN A 261 1.79 18.55 -4.22
N ILE A 262 0.91 17.83 -3.47
CA ILE A 262 -0.31 17.23 -4.00
C ILE A 262 -1.52 17.87 -3.33
N THR A 263 -2.41 18.44 -4.13
CA THR A 263 -3.67 19.01 -3.65
C THR A 263 -4.82 18.40 -4.42
N THR A 264 -5.42 17.35 -3.89
CA THR A 264 -6.61 16.75 -4.45
C THR A 264 -7.85 17.57 -4.05
N LYS A 265 -8.71 17.89 -5.02
CA LYS A 265 -9.96 18.60 -4.74
C LYS A 265 -10.90 17.74 -3.90
N ILE A 266 -10.83 16.43 -4.07
CA ILE A 266 -11.70 15.45 -3.42
C ILE A 266 -11.38 15.38 -1.92
N ALA A 267 -10.12 15.37 -1.51
CA ALA A 267 -9.76 15.47 -0.09
C ALA A 267 -10.31 16.76 0.56
N GLY A 268 -10.37 17.87 -0.19
CA GLY A 268 -11.04 19.09 0.25
C GLY A 268 -12.54 18.92 0.47
N VAL A 269 -13.21 18.12 -0.36
CA VAL A 269 -14.65 17.80 -0.20
C VAL A 269 -14.85 16.96 1.07
N VAL A 270 -14.04 15.92 1.30
CA VAL A 270 -14.10 15.10 2.54
C VAL A 270 -13.94 15.98 3.77
N ARG A 271 -12.87 16.79 3.80
CA ARG A 271 -12.63 17.73 4.91
C ARG A 271 -13.84 18.62 5.20
N ASP A 272 -14.43 19.23 4.17
CA ASP A 272 -15.55 20.16 4.32
C ASP A 272 -16.84 19.43 4.76
N GLU A 273 -17.09 18.19 4.28
CA GLU A 273 -18.24 17.37 4.65
C GLU A 273 -18.20 16.87 6.11
N ILE A 274 -17.00 16.57 6.63
CA ILE A 274 -16.85 16.18 8.03
C ILE A 274 -16.57 17.35 8.97
N GLY A 275 -16.33 18.55 8.43
CA GLY A 275 -16.01 19.76 9.21
C GLY A 275 -14.63 19.70 9.86
N ALA A 276 -13.68 19.00 9.24
CA ALA A 276 -12.33 18.81 9.76
C ALA A 276 -11.39 20.00 9.48
N GLU A 277 -10.33 20.08 10.27
CA GLU A 277 -9.22 20.99 10.05
C GLU A 277 -8.18 20.37 9.11
N THR A 278 -7.37 21.19 8.46
CA THR A 278 -6.27 20.73 7.61
C THR A 278 -4.98 20.62 8.42
N LEU A 279 -4.32 19.48 8.34
CA LEU A 279 -2.92 19.29 8.72
C LEU A 279 -2.08 18.93 7.47
N ARG A 280 -0.78 18.86 7.62
CA ARG A 280 0.12 18.47 6.53
C ARG A 280 0.97 17.27 6.93
N LEU A 281 1.07 16.31 6.01
CA LEU A 281 2.11 15.29 6.00
C LEU A 281 2.97 15.51 4.76
N HIS A 282 4.26 15.40 4.93
CA HIS A 282 5.21 15.47 3.83
C HIS A 282 5.47 14.05 3.32
N ASN A 283 5.19 13.77 2.05
CA ASN A 283 5.43 12.44 1.47
C ASN A 283 6.92 12.19 1.11
N LEU A 284 7.77 13.16 1.28
CA LEU A 284 9.21 13.15 1.04
C LEU A 284 9.64 12.83 -0.41
N SER A 285 8.73 12.57 -1.34
CA SER A 285 9.11 12.22 -2.72
C SER A 285 9.96 13.31 -3.39
N VAL A 286 9.70 14.57 -3.08
CA VAL A 286 10.48 15.74 -3.52
C VAL A 286 10.46 16.82 -2.44
N LEU A 287 11.50 17.65 -2.37
CA LEU A 287 11.48 18.88 -1.59
C LEU A 287 10.71 19.98 -2.32
N THR A 288 10.11 20.90 -1.57
CA THR A 288 9.60 22.16 -2.11
C THR A 288 10.69 23.25 -2.05
N ASP A 289 10.46 24.36 -2.74
CA ASP A 289 11.36 25.52 -2.61
C ASP A 289 11.47 26.02 -1.15
N GLU A 290 10.38 25.91 -0.37
CA GLU A 290 10.34 26.29 1.05
C GLU A 290 11.19 25.36 1.91
N ASP A 291 11.18 24.06 1.65
CA ASP A 291 12.00 23.08 2.37
C ASP A 291 13.48 23.32 2.13
N ILE A 292 13.85 23.63 0.87
CA ILE A 292 15.22 23.96 0.49
C ILE A 292 15.67 25.28 1.14
N GLU A 293 14.81 26.30 1.17
CA GLU A 293 15.11 27.60 1.80
C GLU A 293 15.29 27.49 3.33
N ASN A 294 14.65 26.49 3.95
CA ASN A 294 14.70 26.23 5.39
C ASN A 294 15.78 25.22 5.79
N ASP A 295 16.58 24.70 4.84
CA ASP A 295 17.57 23.65 5.06
C ASP A 295 16.95 22.37 5.70
N GLU A 296 15.71 22.03 5.29
CA GLU A 296 15.02 20.80 5.76
C GLU A 296 15.65 19.57 5.12
N ASP A 297 15.74 18.49 5.91
CA ASP A 297 16.24 17.19 5.46
C ASP A 297 15.25 16.05 5.73
N TYR A 298 15.59 14.83 5.32
CA TYR A 298 14.77 13.65 5.54
C TYR A 298 14.33 13.50 7.00
N PHE A 299 15.26 13.66 7.94
CA PHE A 299 14.99 13.47 9.36
C PHE A 299 14.13 14.61 9.96
N THR A 300 14.35 15.84 9.54
CA THR A 300 13.55 16.98 10.01
C THR A 300 12.12 16.89 9.49
N LEU A 301 11.93 16.52 8.22
CA LEU A 301 10.61 16.34 7.61
C LEU A 301 9.86 15.15 8.23
N MET A 302 10.52 14.01 8.48
CA MET A 302 9.91 12.88 9.15
C MET A 302 9.47 13.22 10.58
N ARG A 303 10.27 13.96 11.34
CA ARG A 303 9.88 14.45 12.68
C ARG A 303 8.74 15.46 12.64
N HIS A 304 8.65 16.28 11.58
CA HIS A 304 7.49 17.13 11.36
C HIS A 304 6.24 16.28 11.12
N ASN A 305 6.33 15.24 10.30
CA ASN A 305 5.25 14.28 10.09
C ASN A 305 4.80 13.64 11.41
N LEU A 306 5.73 13.13 12.19
CA LEU A 306 5.44 12.53 13.50
C LEU A 306 4.68 13.50 14.41
N THR A 307 5.11 14.77 14.47
CA THR A 307 4.45 15.81 15.28
C THR A 307 3.02 16.08 14.82
N GLN A 308 2.80 16.16 13.51
CA GLN A 308 1.48 16.40 12.95
C GLN A 308 0.56 15.19 13.16
N LEU A 309 1.07 13.98 12.94
CA LEU A 309 0.35 12.74 13.14
C LEU A 309 -0.05 12.56 14.61
N HIS A 310 0.88 12.72 15.54
CA HIS A 310 0.63 12.71 16.98
C HIS A 310 -0.47 13.71 17.37
N THR A 311 -0.42 14.94 16.81
CA THR A 311 -1.45 15.97 17.07
C THR A 311 -2.84 15.53 16.62
N ALA A 312 -2.97 14.87 15.47
CA ALA A 312 -4.25 14.37 14.98
C ALA A 312 -4.76 13.22 15.84
N LEU A 313 -3.89 12.27 16.16
CA LEU A 313 -4.22 11.06 16.91
C LEU A 313 -4.56 11.34 18.38
N GLU A 314 -3.90 12.31 19.04
CA GLU A 314 -4.30 12.74 20.39
C GLU A 314 -5.71 13.35 20.46
N GLN A 315 -6.18 13.93 19.35
CA GLN A 315 -7.49 14.57 19.27
C GLN A 315 -8.57 13.63 18.70
N ALA A 316 -8.16 12.50 18.15
CA ALA A 316 -9.07 11.44 17.75
C ALA A 316 -9.62 10.74 19.01
N PRO A 317 -10.90 10.33 19.03
CA PRO A 317 -11.39 9.47 20.08
C PRO A 317 -10.53 8.20 20.19
N ALA A 318 -10.29 7.72 21.42
CA ALA A 318 -9.83 6.36 21.56
C ALA A 318 -10.92 5.45 20.98
N ILE A 319 -10.64 4.85 19.86
CA ILE A 319 -11.47 3.78 19.34
C ILE A 319 -10.98 2.56 20.09
N GLU A 320 -11.73 2.15 21.15
CA GLU A 320 -11.59 0.78 21.62
C GLU A 320 -11.94 -0.08 20.39
N PRO A 321 -11.18 -1.12 20.08
CA PRO A 321 -11.56 -2.02 19.01
C PRO A 321 -12.91 -2.63 19.38
N GLU A 322 -14.00 -1.96 19.02
CA GLU A 322 -15.23 -2.66 18.74
C GLU A 322 -14.93 -3.39 17.45
N ASP A 323 -15.05 -4.72 17.50
CA ASP A 323 -14.88 -5.60 16.34
C ASP A 323 -15.86 -5.20 15.22
N HIS A 324 -15.53 -4.14 14.51
CA HIS A 324 -16.08 -3.78 13.22
C HIS A 324 -14.92 -3.82 12.23
N ASP A 325 -14.51 -5.06 11.98
CA ASP A 325 -13.54 -5.40 10.98
C ASP A 325 -14.15 -5.11 9.60
N HIS A 326 -13.83 -3.91 9.06
CA HIS A 326 -13.88 -3.64 7.64
C HIS A 326 -12.44 -3.63 7.13
N ASP A 327 -11.72 -4.69 7.47
CA ASP A 327 -10.39 -4.93 6.94
C ASP A 327 -10.53 -5.65 5.59
N HIS A 328 -10.10 -4.99 4.55
CA HIS A 328 -9.87 -5.57 3.22
C HIS A 328 -8.41 -5.96 3.01
N SER A 329 -7.65 -6.21 4.08
CA SER A 329 -6.34 -6.85 4.00
C SER A 329 -6.37 -8.20 4.70
N HIS A 330 -6.55 -9.28 3.94
CA HIS A 330 -6.51 -10.64 4.44
C HIS A 330 -5.07 -11.16 4.59
N GLU A 331 -4.29 -10.62 5.51
CA GLU A 331 -3.38 -11.48 6.24
C GLU A 331 -4.08 -11.92 7.53
N LEU A 332 -4.77 -13.07 7.44
CA LEU A 332 -5.17 -13.83 8.62
C LEU A 332 -3.91 -14.08 9.45
N ASP A 333 -3.89 -13.67 10.73
CA ASP A 333 -2.81 -14.12 11.60
C ASP A 333 -2.68 -15.65 11.54
N GLU A 334 -1.54 -16.21 11.91
CA GLU A 334 -1.32 -17.66 11.78
C GLU A 334 -2.41 -18.50 12.47
N GLU A 335 -3.12 -17.94 13.46
CA GLU A 335 -4.22 -18.61 14.18
C GLU A 335 -5.53 -18.48 13.42
N ALA A 336 -5.86 -17.31 12.88
CA ALA A 336 -7.02 -17.08 12.03
C ALA A 336 -6.92 -17.88 10.73
N LYS A 337 -5.73 -17.94 10.11
CA LYS A 337 -5.48 -18.80 8.94
C LYS A 337 -5.70 -20.28 9.24
N LYS A 338 -5.22 -20.77 10.38
CA LYS A 338 -5.50 -22.15 10.81
C LYS A 338 -7.00 -22.41 10.98
N ILE A 339 -7.74 -21.46 11.57
CA ILE A 339 -9.20 -21.54 11.73
C ILE A 339 -9.87 -21.59 10.34
N TYR A 340 -9.49 -20.70 9.45
CA TYR A 340 -9.99 -20.65 8.07
C TYR A 340 -9.75 -21.96 7.30
N ASP A 341 -8.56 -22.54 7.46
CA ASP A 341 -8.17 -23.83 6.88
C ASP A 341 -8.86 -25.04 7.57
N GLY A 342 -9.68 -24.80 8.59
CA GLY A 342 -10.42 -25.82 9.33
C GLY A 342 -9.63 -26.48 10.46
N TYR A 343 -8.60 -25.83 11.00
CA TYR A 343 -7.82 -26.31 12.16
C TYR A 343 -8.14 -25.47 13.39
N PHE A 344 -9.16 -25.86 14.15
CA PHE A 344 -9.63 -25.17 15.35
C PHE A 344 -10.07 -26.17 16.43
N GLU A 345 -10.17 -25.74 17.69
CA GLU A 345 -10.63 -26.55 18.81
C GLU A 345 -12.15 -26.35 19.04
N ASP A 346 -12.84 -27.34 19.64
CA ASP A 346 -14.30 -27.29 19.83
C ASP A 346 -14.77 -26.10 20.69
N ASP A 347 -13.96 -25.62 21.60
CA ASP A 347 -14.28 -24.53 22.51
C ASP A 347 -14.12 -23.14 21.89
N GLN A 348 -13.47 -23.04 20.72
CA GLN A 348 -13.37 -21.83 19.92
C GLN A 348 -14.68 -21.56 19.16
N VAL A 349 -15.46 -22.59 18.82
CA VAL A 349 -16.73 -22.44 18.08
C VAL A 349 -17.79 -21.79 18.97
N LYS A 350 -18.45 -20.76 18.46
CA LYS A 350 -19.52 -20.02 19.12
C LYS A 350 -20.81 -20.09 18.31
N ASP A 351 -21.95 -19.90 19.02
CA ASP A 351 -23.24 -19.73 18.37
C ASP A 351 -23.23 -18.44 17.52
N ARG A 352 -23.91 -18.50 16.38
CA ARG A 352 -24.06 -17.34 15.45
C ARG A 352 -25.53 -17.08 15.16
N GLU A 353 -25.87 -15.85 14.87
CA GLU A 353 -27.24 -15.43 14.56
C GLU A 353 -27.41 -15.27 13.04
N LEU A 354 -28.66 -15.24 12.56
CA LEU A 354 -28.91 -15.10 11.11
C LEU A 354 -28.46 -13.73 10.57
N SER A 355 -28.36 -12.73 11.44
CA SER A 355 -27.81 -11.40 11.16
C SER A 355 -26.36 -11.43 10.68
N ASP A 356 -25.56 -12.42 11.04
CA ASP A 356 -24.17 -12.57 10.56
C ASP A 356 -24.10 -12.81 9.04
N TRP A 357 -25.21 -13.13 8.40
CA TRP A 357 -25.39 -13.30 6.95
C TRP A 357 -26.42 -12.32 6.38
N GLU A 358 -26.79 -11.26 7.13
CA GLU A 358 -27.72 -10.23 6.66
C GLU A 358 -27.20 -9.56 5.38
N GLY A 359 -28.06 -9.38 4.38
CA GLY A 359 -27.68 -8.73 3.14
C GLY A 359 -28.35 -9.29 1.89
N ASP A 360 -27.86 -8.85 0.76
CA ASP A 360 -28.29 -9.20 -0.60
C ASP A 360 -27.16 -9.97 -1.30
N TRP A 361 -27.43 -11.21 -1.67
CA TRP A 361 -26.42 -12.18 -2.09
C TRP A 361 -26.71 -12.74 -3.47
N GLN A 362 -25.68 -12.89 -4.31
CA GLN A 362 -25.76 -13.48 -5.64
C GLN A 362 -25.00 -14.79 -5.73
N SER A 363 -25.51 -15.69 -6.58
CA SER A 363 -24.86 -16.97 -6.86
C SER A 363 -23.64 -16.79 -7.78
N VAL A 364 -22.54 -17.46 -7.47
CA VAL A 364 -21.36 -17.51 -8.35
C VAL A 364 -21.54 -18.42 -9.57
N TYR A 365 -22.57 -19.25 -9.58
CA TYR A 365 -22.77 -20.25 -10.64
C TYR A 365 -22.92 -19.66 -12.05
N PRO A 366 -23.61 -18.52 -12.28
CA PRO A 366 -23.65 -17.86 -13.58
C PRO A 366 -22.26 -17.46 -14.10
N TYR A 367 -21.40 -16.90 -13.26
CA TYR A 367 -20.04 -16.46 -13.59
C TYR A 367 -19.11 -17.64 -13.95
N LEU A 368 -19.33 -18.80 -13.34
CA LEU A 368 -18.64 -20.01 -13.72
C LEU A 368 -19.05 -20.47 -15.13
N LEU A 369 -20.35 -20.36 -15.48
CA LEU A 369 -20.87 -20.81 -16.76
C LEU A 369 -20.48 -19.90 -17.93
N ASP A 370 -20.37 -18.60 -17.71
CA ASP A 370 -20.00 -17.63 -18.75
C ASP A 370 -18.48 -17.50 -18.97
N GLY A 371 -17.67 -18.06 -18.06
CA GLY A 371 -16.23 -18.12 -18.16
C GLY A 371 -15.50 -17.05 -17.35
N THR A 372 -16.20 -16.16 -16.65
CA THR A 372 -15.62 -15.12 -15.78
C THR A 372 -14.68 -15.72 -14.72
N LEU A 373 -14.99 -16.94 -14.21
CA LEU A 373 -14.15 -17.63 -13.22
C LEU A 373 -13.04 -18.52 -13.83
N ASP A 374 -12.76 -18.43 -15.12
CA ASP A 374 -11.78 -19.33 -15.76
C ASP A 374 -10.34 -19.08 -15.25
N GLU A 375 -10.01 -17.85 -14.88
CA GLU A 375 -8.71 -17.47 -14.30
C GLU A 375 -8.49 -18.08 -12.91
N VAL A 376 -9.54 -18.16 -12.09
CA VAL A 376 -9.50 -18.83 -10.78
C VAL A 376 -9.07 -20.29 -10.92
N PHE A 377 -9.59 -21.00 -11.93
CA PHE A 377 -9.24 -22.39 -12.16
C PHE A 377 -7.85 -22.56 -12.77
N ALA A 378 -7.39 -21.57 -13.55
CA ALA A 378 -6.02 -21.53 -14.06
C ALA A 378 -5.03 -21.35 -12.90
N HIS A 379 -5.30 -20.42 -11.99
CA HIS A 379 -4.52 -20.18 -10.79
C HIS A 379 -4.47 -21.41 -9.87
N LYS A 380 -5.63 -21.98 -9.52
CA LYS A 380 -5.69 -23.21 -8.70
C LYS A 380 -4.97 -24.42 -9.33
N ALA A 381 -4.75 -24.41 -10.64
CA ALA A 381 -4.02 -25.46 -11.34
C ALA A 381 -2.49 -25.28 -11.27
N GLU A 382 -1.97 -24.13 -10.90
CA GLU A 382 -0.52 -23.87 -10.78
C GLU A 382 0.09 -24.64 -9.61
N ASP A 383 -0.61 -24.68 -8.46
CA ASP A 383 -0.15 -25.35 -7.25
C ASP A 383 -0.99 -26.59 -6.88
N GLY A 384 -2.09 -26.85 -7.59
CA GLY A 384 -3.03 -27.91 -7.31
C GLY A 384 -2.72 -29.26 -7.99
N ASP A 385 -3.57 -30.25 -7.67
CA ASP A 385 -3.47 -31.63 -8.17
C ASP A 385 -4.27 -31.90 -9.47
N LYS A 386 -4.96 -30.89 -10.01
CA LYS A 386 -5.84 -30.95 -11.19
C LYS A 386 -5.46 -29.91 -12.22
N THR A 387 -5.87 -30.13 -13.47
CA THR A 387 -5.83 -29.13 -14.52
C THR A 387 -6.92 -28.09 -14.32
N ALA A 388 -6.80 -26.91 -14.90
CA ALA A 388 -7.83 -25.86 -14.88
C ALA A 388 -9.20 -26.37 -15.34
N GLU A 389 -9.25 -27.23 -16.38
CA GLU A 389 -10.48 -27.82 -16.90
C GLU A 389 -11.11 -28.81 -15.90
N GLU A 390 -10.28 -29.62 -15.20
CA GLU A 390 -10.74 -30.53 -14.14
C GLU A 390 -11.24 -29.78 -12.91
N TYR A 391 -10.61 -28.67 -12.54
CA TYR A 391 -11.11 -27.76 -11.50
C TYR A 391 -12.45 -27.15 -11.92
N LYS A 392 -12.57 -26.61 -13.13
CA LYS A 392 -13.82 -26.03 -13.64
C LYS A 392 -14.95 -27.06 -13.62
N GLU A 393 -14.71 -28.33 -14.01
CA GLU A 393 -15.70 -29.40 -13.95
C GLU A 393 -16.12 -29.70 -12.50
N TYR A 394 -15.17 -29.76 -11.57
CA TYR A 394 -15.41 -29.99 -10.15
C TYR A 394 -16.27 -28.88 -9.54
N TYR A 395 -15.92 -27.60 -9.75
CA TYR A 395 -16.69 -26.46 -9.25
C TYR A 395 -18.03 -26.27 -9.98
N THR A 396 -18.15 -26.69 -11.23
CA THR A 396 -19.44 -26.71 -11.94
C THR A 396 -20.46 -27.63 -11.26
N ILE A 397 -20.01 -28.73 -10.70
CA ILE A 397 -20.86 -29.62 -9.89
C ILE A 397 -21.13 -28.98 -8.53
N GLY A 398 -20.09 -28.45 -7.88
CA GLY A 398 -20.16 -27.87 -6.53
C GLY A 398 -21.11 -26.68 -6.43
N TYR A 399 -20.97 -25.71 -7.32
CA TYR A 399 -21.72 -24.45 -7.26
C TYR A 399 -23.10 -24.51 -7.90
N LYS A 400 -23.46 -25.60 -8.54
CA LYS A 400 -24.71 -25.74 -9.28
C LYS A 400 -25.95 -25.44 -8.43
N THR A 401 -26.69 -24.40 -8.83
CA THR A 401 -27.95 -24.01 -8.18
C THR A 401 -28.93 -23.40 -9.19
N GLY A 402 -30.22 -23.42 -8.85
CA GLY A 402 -31.26 -22.63 -9.54
C GLY A 402 -31.61 -21.35 -8.80
N VAL A 403 -31.08 -21.15 -7.58
CA VAL A 403 -31.30 -19.93 -6.80
C VAL A 403 -30.26 -18.89 -7.20
N GLU A 404 -30.71 -17.86 -7.92
CA GLU A 404 -29.85 -16.83 -8.49
C GLU A 404 -29.45 -15.76 -7.46
N ARG A 405 -30.35 -15.50 -6.49
CA ARG A 405 -30.18 -14.45 -5.48
C ARG A 405 -30.83 -14.85 -4.17
N ILE A 406 -30.23 -14.42 -3.07
CA ILE A 406 -30.75 -14.59 -1.71
C ILE A 406 -30.79 -13.20 -1.05
N MET A 407 -31.86 -12.92 -0.30
CA MET A 407 -31.93 -11.75 0.57
C MET A 407 -32.22 -12.22 2.00
N ILE A 408 -31.43 -11.76 2.93
CA ILE A 408 -31.58 -12.01 4.37
C ILE A 408 -31.80 -10.68 5.05
N ASP A 409 -32.90 -10.55 5.81
CA ASP A 409 -33.31 -9.33 6.49
C ASP A 409 -33.90 -9.73 7.86
N GLU A 410 -33.20 -9.40 8.94
CA GLU A 410 -33.47 -9.86 10.29
C GLU A 410 -33.62 -11.40 10.37
N ASP A 411 -34.82 -11.92 10.64
CA ASP A 411 -35.14 -13.37 10.71
C ASP A 411 -35.70 -13.92 9.39
N THR A 412 -35.83 -13.10 8.37
CA THR A 412 -36.47 -13.43 7.11
C THR A 412 -35.48 -13.80 6.03
N PHE A 413 -35.58 -15.01 5.52
CA PHE A 413 -34.79 -15.54 4.43
C PHE A 413 -35.61 -15.59 3.15
N THR A 414 -35.08 -15.08 2.04
CA THR A 414 -35.77 -15.01 0.76
C THR A 414 -34.93 -15.60 -0.37
N PHE A 415 -35.47 -16.60 -1.08
CA PHE A 415 -34.91 -17.13 -2.31
C PHE A 415 -35.53 -16.46 -3.55
N TYR A 416 -34.67 -16.21 -4.55
CA TYR A 416 -35.09 -15.84 -5.91
C TYR A 416 -34.60 -16.93 -6.89
N GLU A 417 -35.55 -17.62 -7.54
CA GLU A 417 -35.31 -18.70 -8.48
C GLU A 417 -36.24 -18.58 -9.69
N ASP A 418 -35.71 -18.56 -10.91
CA ASP A 418 -36.47 -18.39 -12.17
C ASP A 418 -37.45 -17.17 -12.13
N GLY A 419 -37.05 -16.07 -11.52
CA GLY A 419 -37.88 -14.88 -11.35
C GLY A 419 -39.04 -15.03 -10.37
N LYS A 420 -39.07 -16.10 -9.56
CA LYS A 420 -40.03 -16.32 -8.47
C LYS A 420 -39.36 -16.03 -7.15
N LYS A 421 -40.14 -15.52 -6.21
CA LYS A 421 -39.76 -15.28 -4.83
C LYS A 421 -40.40 -16.32 -3.92
N SER A 422 -39.60 -16.84 -2.97
CA SER A 422 -40.10 -17.64 -1.83
C SER A 422 -39.44 -17.12 -0.56
N SER A 423 -40.18 -16.92 0.52
CA SER A 423 -39.65 -16.38 1.77
C SER A 423 -40.25 -17.00 3.02
N GLY A 424 -39.49 -17.04 4.10
CA GLY A 424 -39.94 -17.54 5.39
C GLY A 424 -39.01 -17.05 6.51
N SER A 425 -39.51 -17.02 7.73
CA SER A 425 -38.72 -16.70 8.92
C SER A 425 -38.04 -17.95 9.47
N TYR A 426 -36.79 -17.82 9.88
CA TYR A 426 -35.98 -18.91 10.40
C TYR A 426 -35.51 -18.59 11.83
N THR A 427 -35.32 -19.64 12.62
CA THR A 427 -34.76 -19.56 13.97
C THR A 427 -33.55 -20.45 14.09
N TYR A 428 -32.57 -20.01 14.85
CA TYR A 428 -31.34 -20.77 15.10
C TYR A 428 -31.66 -22.14 15.75
N ASP A 429 -31.06 -23.22 15.21
CA ASP A 429 -31.22 -24.61 15.66
C ASP A 429 -29.89 -25.26 16.08
N GLY A 430 -28.85 -24.43 16.34
CA GLY A 430 -27.52 -24.87 16.77
C GLY A 430 -26.53 -25.02 15.62
N TYR A 431 -25.34 -25.49 15.96
CA TYR A 431 -24.29 -25.80 14.97
C TYR A 431 -23.84 -27.27 15.10
N GLU A 432 -23.16 -27.74 14.04
CA GLU A 432 -22.49 -29.05 14.02
C GLU A 432 -21.08 -28.90 13.49
N ILE A 433 -20.11 -29.54 14.16
CA ILE A 433 -18.72 -29.57 13.71
C ILE A 433 -18.52 -30.82 12.86
N LEU A 434 -18.15 -30.61 11.60
CA LEU A 434 -17.87 -31.68 10.64
C LEU A 434 -16.37 -31.97 10.59
N ASN A 435 -15.99 -33.25 10.47
CA ASN A 435 -14.62 -33.67 10.25
C ASN A 435 -14.52 -34.25 8.83
N TYR A 436 -13.70 -33.65 7.99
CA TYR A 436 -13.52 -34.08 6.61
C TYR A 436 -12.44 -35.16 6.47
N GLU A 437 -12.51 -35.95 5.40
CA GLU A 437 -11.52 -37.01 5.12
C GLU A 437 -10.09 -36.44 4.96
N ALA A 438 -9.95 -35.18 4.53
CA ALA A 438 -8.68 -34.46 4.41
C ALA A 438 -8.02 -34.12 5.76
N GLY A 439 -8.76 -34.27 6.88
CA GLY A 439 -8.28 -34.05 8.24
C GLY A 439 -8.55 -32.65 8.79
N ASN A 440 -9.08 -31.75 7.99
CA ASN A 440 -9.60 -30.45 8.42
C ASN A 440 -11.07 -30.55 8.85
N ARG A 441 -11.58 -29.47 9.40
CA ARG A 441 -12.92 -29.39 10.02
C ARG A 441 -13.70 -28.24 9.42
N GLY A 442 -15.03 -28.30 9.50
CA GLY A 442 -15.92 -27.21 9.15
C GLY A 442 -17.05 -27.08 10.16
N VAL A 443 -17.69 -25.93 10.20
CA VAL A 443 -18.88 -25.70 11.02
C VAL A 443 -20.08 -25.50 10.12
N ARG A 444 -21.22 -26.14 10.49
CA ARG A 444 -22.53 -25.92 9.89
C ARG A 444 -23.39 -25.19 10.90
N TYR A 445 -23.73 -23.94 10.62
CA TYR A 445 -24.71 -23.17 11.41
C TYR A 445 -26.09 -23.43 10.84
N ILE A 446 -27.01 -23.89 11.69
CA ILE A 446 -28.28 -24.51 11.27
C ILE A 446 -29.45 -23.64 11.73
N PHE A 447 -30.32 -23.33 10.79
CA PHE A 447 -31.53 -22.56 11.04
C PHE A 447 -32.74 -23.39 10.57
N LYS A 448 -33.81 -23.32 11.34
CA LYS A 448 -35.06 -24.04 11.13
C LYS A 448 -36.18 -23.09 10.76
N LEU A 449 -36.97 -23.45 9.77
CA LEU A 449 -38.16 -22.72 9.37
C LEU A 449 -39.14 -22.57 10.53
N ALA A 450 -39.46 -21.34 10.88
CA ALA A 450 -40.42 -20.98 11.90
C ALA A 450 -41.80 -20.67 11.28
N ASP A 451 -41.84 -19.92 10.18
CA ASP A 451 -43.06 -19.56 9.47
C ASP A 451 -42.81 -19.38 7.97
N GLU A 452 -43.69 -19.91 7.12
CA GLU A 452 -43.69 -19.67 5.67
C GLU A 452 -44.44 -18.36 5.38
N GLN A 453 -43.80 -17.40 4.71
CA GLN A 453 -44.42 -16.13 4.35
C GLN A 453 -44.90 -16.12 2.89
N GLU A 454 -44.09 -16.64 1.96
CA GLU A 454 -44.39 -16.68 0.54
C GLU A 454 -43.72 -17.88 -0.14
N GLY A 455 -44.46 -18.60 -0.98
CA GLY A 455 -43.97 -19.79 -1.67
C GLY A 455 -43.72 -20.96 -0.74
N LYS A 456 -42.93 -21.94 -1.20
CA LYS A 456 -42.52 -23.10 -0.39
C LYS A 456 -41.06 -22.92 0.03
N MET A 457 -40.82 -22.94 1.33
CA MET A 457 -39.49 -22.87 1.92
C MET A 457 -39.00 -24.22 2.43
N PRO A 458 -37.69 -24.52 2.41
CA PRO A 458 -37.13 -25.71 3.02
C PRO A 458 -37.25 -25.64 4.55
N ASN A 459 -37.39 -26.79 5.21
CA ASN A 459 -37.46 -26.84 6.67
C ASN A 459 -36.19 -26.42 7.37
N TYR A 460 -35.02 -26.59 6.72
CA TYR A 460 -33.70 -26.24 7.25
C TYR A 460 -32.86 -25.54 6.20
N ILE A 461 -32.09 -24.56 6.65
CA ILE A 461 -30.96 -23.95 5.95
C ILE A 461 -29.72 -24.09 6.82
N GLN A 462 -28.56 -24.31 6.19
CA GLN A 462 -27.29 -24.50 6.89
C GLN A 462 -26.20 -23.70 6.17
N PHE A 463 -25.48 -22.86 6.92
CA PHE A 463 -24.39 -22.04 6.41
C PHE A 463 -23.02 -22.64 6.75
N SER A 464 -22.05 -22.39 5.88
CA SER A 464 -20.63 -22.61 6.12
C SER A 464 -19.85 -21.54 5.38
N ASP A 465 -19.04 -20.77 6.11
CA ASP A 465 -18.31 -19.60 5.59
C ASP A 465 -16.89 -19.47 6.16
N HIS A 466 -16.29 -20.58 6.59
CA HIS A 466 -14.96 -20.63 7.20
C HIS A 466 -14.84 -19.95 8.59
N SER A 467 -15.84 -19.19 9.03
CA SER A 467 -15.86 -18.55 10.34
C SER A 467 -16.49 -19.45 11.41
N ILE A 468 -15.96 -19.39 12.63
CA ILE A 468 -16.38 -20.22 13.75
C ILE A 468 -16.94 -19.44 14.95
N ALA A 469 -17.00 -18.12 14.84
CA ALA A 469 -17.52 -17.18 15.83
C ALA A 469 -18.37 -16.10 15.15
N PRO A 470 -19.19 -15.31 15.88
CA PRO A 470 -19.98 -14.24 15.31
C PRO A 470 -19.12 -13.25 14.53
N THR A 471 -19.44 -13.05 13.26
CA THR A 471 -18.82 -12.09 12.34
C THR A 471 -19.70 -11.97 11.11
N ASP A 472 -19.69 -10.84 10.43
CA ASP A 472 -20.34 -10.66 9.15
C ASP A 472 -19.67 -11.56 8.10
N SER A 473 -20.47 -12.23 7.26
CA SER A 473 -19.96 -13.16 6.27
C SER A 473 -19.62 -12.43 4.98
N HIS A 474 -18.42 -12.68 4.42
CA HIS A 474 -18.01 -12.16 3.12
C HIS A 474 -18.50 -13.03 1.96
N HIS A 475 -18.57 -14.32 2.15
CA HIS A 475 -19.19 -15.30 1.27
C HIS A 475 -19.60 -16.51 2.07
N TYR A 476 -20.50 -17.31 1.53
CA TYR A 476 -20.89 -18.56 2.20
C TYR A 476 -21.33 -19.64 1.24
N HIS A 477 -21.20 -20.87 1.71
CA HIS A 477 -21.82 -22.04 1.12
C HIS A 477 -23.16 -22.30 1.82
N LEU A 478 -24.23 -22.51 1.06
CA LEU A 478 -25.55 -22.76 1.60
C LEU A 478 -26.05 -24.14 1.26
N TYR A 479 -26.61 -24.79 2.25
CA TYR A 479 -27.26 -26.08 2.12
C TYR A 479 -28.70 -25.97 2.63
N TRP A 480 -29.66 -26.49 1.88
CA TRP A 480 -31.07 -26.40 2.28
C TRP A 480 -31.87 -27.66 1.92
N GLY A 481 -32.87 -27.97 2.73
CA GLY A 481 -33.71 -29.14 2.54
C GLY A 481 -34.70 -29.38 3.68
N ASP A 482 -35.41 -30.47 3.60
CA ASP A 482 -36.45 -30.83 4.59
C ASP A 482 -35.90 -31.74 5.72
N ASP A 483 -34.69 -32.27 5.58
CA ASP A 483 -34.08 -33.20 6.53
C ASP A 483 -32.73 -32.64 7.03
N ARG A 484 -32.67 -32.31 8.32
CA ARG A 484 -31.50 -31.71 8.98
C ARG A 484 -30.25 -32.58 8.88
N GLU A 485 -30.38 -33.87 9.16
CA GLU A 485 -29.26 -34.81 9.23
C GLU A 485 -28.71 -35.14 7.83
N ALA A 486 -29.58 -35.21 6.83
CA ALA A 486 -29.17 -35.48 5.45
C ALA A 486 -28.32 -34.33 4.85
N LEU A 487 -28.47 -33.11 5.35
CA LEU A 487 -27.66 -31.93 4.93
C LEU A 487 -26.28 -31.90 5.58
N LEU A 488 -26.04 -32.72 6.62
CA LEU A 488 -24.73 -32.82 7.30
C LEU A 488 -23.83 -33.88 6.67
N GLU A 489 -24.39 -34.76 5.82
CA GLU A 489 -23.58 -35.71 5.07
C GLU A 489 -22.64 -34.96 4.10
N GLU A 490 -21.51 -35.58 3.78
CA GLU A 490 -20.57 -35.01 2.80
C GLU A 490 -21.27 -34.94 1.43
N VAL A 491 -21.57 -33.72 0.99
CA VAL A 491 -22.31 -33.45 -0.25
C VAL A 491 -21.36 -32.97 -1.36
N VAL A 492 -21.66 -33.39 -2.57
CA VAL A 492 -20.89 -33.00 -3.78
C VAL A 492 -21.32 -31.65 -4.36
N ASN A 493 -22.31 -30.99 -3.72
CA ASN A 493 -22.88 -29.73 -4.18
C ASN A 493 -22.94 -28.74 -3.01
N TRP A 494 -22.28 -27.60 -3.17
CA TRP A 494 -22.17 -26.53 -2.18
C TRP A 494 -22.38 -25.17 -2.86
N PRO A 495 -23.61 -24.80 -3.23
CA PRO A 495 -23.91 -23.50 -3.82
C PRO A 495 -23.30 -22.37 -3.00
N THR A 496 -22.58 -21.48 -3.67
CA THR A 496 -21.80 -20.40 -3.05
C THR A 496 -22.38 -19.06 -3.46
N TYR A 497 -22.44 -18.17 -2.49
CA TYR A 497 -23.00 -16.83 -2.64
C TYR A 497 -22.04 -15.78 -2.14
N TYR A 498 -21.96 -14.69 -2.91
CA TYR A 498 -21.21 -13.47 -2.61
C TYR A 498 -22.17 -12.29 -2.54
N PRO A 499 -21.80 -11.14 -1.92
CA PRO A 499 -22.61 -9.93 -1.94
C PRO A 499 -23.04 -9.54 -3.36
N SER A 500 -24.28 -9.07 -3.51
CA SER A 500 -24.84 -8.74 -4.84
C SER A 500 -24.25 -7.50 -5.48
N ASP A 501 -23.52 -6.70 -4.73
CA ASP A 501 -22.82 -5.52 -5.19
C ASP A 501 -21.43 -5.81 -5.77
N LEU A 502 -20.90 -7.01 -5.57
CA LEU A 502 -19.68 -7.46 -6.22
C LEU A 502 -19.92 -7.84 -7.68
N SER A 503 -19.02 -7.46 -8.56
CA SER A 503 -18.97 -7.92 -9.95
C SER A 503 -18.46 -9.36 -10.03
N GLY A 504 -18.62 -10.01 -11.18
CA GLY A 504 -18.06 -11.36 -11.39
C GLY A 504 -16.52 -11.38 -11.35
N GLU A 505 -15.86 -10.29 -11.71
CA GLU A 505 -14.40 -10.15 -11.70
C GLU A 505 -13.89 -9.98 -10.27
N GLU A 506 -14.55 -9.17 -9.44
CA GLU A 506 -14.26 -9.05 -8.01
C GLU A 506 -14.42 -10.40 -7.28
N ILE A 507 -15.49 -11.13 -7.57
CA ILE A 507 -15.70 -12.49 -7.04
C ILE A 507 -14.58 -13.45 -7.48
N ALA A 508 -14.17 -13.38 -8.76
CA ALA A 508 -13.07 -14.20 -9.26
C ALA A 508 -11.76 -13.90 -8.54
N HIS A 509 -11.50 -12.63 -8.29
CA HIS A 509 -10.34 -12.18 -7.55
C HIS A 509 -10.34 -12.68 -6.11
N GLU A 510 -11.43 -12.44 -5.34
CA GLU A 510 -11.54 -12.98 -3.98
C GLU A 510 -11.34 -14.52 -3.94
N MET A 511 -11.80 -15.24 -4.95
CA MET A 511 -11.60 -16.68 -5.04
C MET A 511 -10.16 -17.10 -5.36
N MET A 512 -9.32 -16.21 -5.89
CA MET A 512 -7.88 -16.46 -6.12
C MET A 512 -7.05 -16.20 -4.86
N MET A 513 -7.52 -15.31 -3.98
CA MET A 513 -6.88 -15.02 -2.69
C MET A 513 -7.08 -16.15 -1.66
N HIS A 514 -7.94 -17.10 -1.94
CA HIS A 514 -8.28 -18.28 -1.15
C HIS A 514 -7.76 -19.54 -1.86
#